data_e175f92c16dcc7e9883514f58a568a6a
#
_entry.id   e175f92c16dcc7e9883514f58a568a6a
#
_cell.length_a   1.000
_cell.length_b   1.000
_cell.length_c   1.000
_cell.angle_alpha   90.00
_cell.angle_beta   90.00
_cell.angle_gamma   90.00
#
_symmetry.space_group_name_H-M   'P 1'
#
loop_
_entity.id
_entity.type
_entity.pdbx_description
1 polymer ?
#
loop_
_entity_poly.entity_id
_entity_poly.type
_entity_poly.pdbx_seq_one_letter_code
_entity_poly.pdbx_strand_id
1 'polypeptide(L)'
;GGFTREVYRSGEGPNCIVMAEIPGITPLVADFARRVRELGCSVTLPVLFGDPGRAPSPGYITKSVTKACVASEFAAFAAKRTAPISSWLRALAAAEHERCGGPGVGAVGMCFTGGFALGMMVEESVVAPVLSQPSLPLGFGRKRRAGLHLSPQDRLAVKARADAGVCVMAARFTDDPLVPKRRFDAMKKL
;
A
#
# COMPACT_ATOMS: atom_id res chain seq x y z
N GLY A 1 10.04 8.56 -17.19
CA GLY A 1 11.04 7.68 -16.59
C GLY A 1 10.34 6.61 -15.77
N GLY A 2 10.52 5.33 -16.14
CA GLY A 2 9.94 4.22 -15.42
C GLY A 2 10.74 3.90 -14.14
N PHE A 3 10.05 3.44 -13.10
CA PHE A 3 10.69 2.89 -11.91
C PHE A 3 11.05 1.42 -12.18
N THR A 4 12.25 1.01 -11.77
CA THR A 4 12.64 -0.41 -11.71
C THR A 4 12.82 -0.79 -10.26
N ARG A 5 12.19 -1.89 -9.83
CA ARG A 5 12.23 -2.38 -8.45
C ARG A 5 12.43 -3.89 -8.44
N GLU A 6 13.20 -4.34 -7.47
CA GLU A 6 13.29 -5.75 -7.15
C GLU A 6 11.96 -6.24 -6.55
N VAL A 7 11.58 -7.46 -6.86
CA VAL A 7 10.32 -8.06 -6.42
C VAL A 7 10.58 -9.52 -6.02
N TYR A 8 10.26 -9.88 -4.79
CA TYR A 8 10.29 -11.25 -4.32
C TYR A 8 8.94 -11.91 -4.54
N ARG A 9 8.95 -13.17 -4.99
CA ARG A 9 7.74 -13.95 -5.25
C ARG A 9 7.84 -15.32 -4.60
N SER A 10 6.72 -15.84 -4.08
CA SER A 10 6.64 -17.18 -3.49
C SER A 10 5.20 -17.69 -3.47
N GLY A 11 5.03 -19.00 -3.61
CA GLY A 11 3.73 -19.66 -3.58
C GLY A 11 3.04 -19.72 -4.92
N GLU A 12 1.86 -20.34 -4.92
CA GLU A 12 0.97 -20.54 -6.06
C GLU A 12 -0.44 -20.07 -5.70
N GLY A 13 -1.34 -19.97 -6.70
CA GLY A 13 -2.69 -19.47 -6.53
C GLY A 13 -2.83 -17.96 -6.78
N PRO A 14 -3.99 -17.36 -6.49
CA PRO A 14 -4.24 -15.94 -6.70
C PRO A 14 -3.21 -15.06 -6.00
N ASN A 15 -2.77 -13.99 -6.66
CA ASN A 15 -1.69 -13.17 -6.12
C ASN A 15 -2.15 -12.21 -5.01
N CYS A 16 -1.29 -12.01 -4.01
CA CYS A 16 -1.39 -10.98 -3.01
C CYS A 16 -0.09 -10.16 -2.97
N ILE A 17 -0.16 -8.90 -3.31
CA ILE A 17 0.96 -7.96 -3.21
C ILE A 17 1.02 -7.43 -1.79
N VAL A 18 2.11 -7.73 -1.07
CA VAL A 18 2.34 -7.27 0.30
C VAL A 18 3.38 -6.15 0.27
N MET A 19 2.94 -4.93 0.53
CA MET A 19 3.78 -3.74 0.56
C MET A 19 4.23 -3.46 2.00
N ALA A 20 5.51 -3.65 2.24
CA ALA A 20 6.11 -3.44 3.56
C ALA A 20 5.95 -1.99 4.04
N GLU A 21 5.87 -1.84 5.37
CA GLU A 21 6.09 -0.56 6.04
C GLU A 21 7.57 -0.19 6.09
N ILE A 22 7.90 1.00 6.57
CA ILE A 22 9.29 1.39 6.86
C ILE A 22 9.80 0.65 8.10
N PRO A 23 11.02 0.09 8.05
CA PRO A 23 12.11 0.38 7.11
C PRO A 23 12.17 -0.51 5.86
N GLY A 24 11.21 -1.39 5.62
CA GLY A 24 11.17 -2.28 4.45
C GLY A 24 10.80 -3.72 4.80
N ILE A 25 11.24 -4.67 3.99
CA ILE A 25 10.96 -6.10 4.18
C ILE A 25 11.79 -6.63 5.36
N THR A 26 11.30 -6.42 6.56
CA THR A 26 11.88 -6.99 7.80
C THR A 26 11.55 -8.47 7.93
N PRO A 27 12.21 -9.22 8.85
CA PRO A 27 11.83 -10.60 9.15
C PRO A 27 10.34 -10.77 9.48
N LEU A 28 9.73 -9.83 10.23
CA LEU A 28 8.30 -9.88 10.57
C LEU A 28 7.39 -9.68 9.34
N VAL A 29 7.75 -8.79 8.42
CA VAL A 29 7.02 -8.63 7.15
C VAL A 29 7.15 -9.88 6.28
N ALA A 30 8.34 -10.49 6.24
CA ALA A 30 8.54 -11.75 5.54
C ALA A 30 7.72 -12.90 6.16
N ASP A 31 7.60 -12.96 7.49
CA ASP A 31 6.76 -13.94 8.18
C ASP A 31 5.27 -13.72 7.91
N PHE A 32 4.82 -12.46 7.88
CA PHE A 32 3.46 -12.14 7.45
C PHE A 32 3.19 -12.63 6.02
N ALA A 33 4.11 -12.37 5.11
CA ALA A 33 4.00 -12.84 3.71
C ALA A 33 3.93 -14.37 3.62
N ARG A 34 4.70 -15.10 4.43
CA ARG A 34 4.62 -16.57 4.51
C ARG A 34 3.24 -17.04 4.97
N ARG A 35 2.65 -16.37 5.99
CA ARG A 35 1.28 -16.69 6.44
C ARG A 35 0.25 -16.46 5.34
N VAL A 36 0.38 -15.38 4.56
CA VAL A 36 -0.51 -15.13 3.41
C VAL A 36 -0.35 -16.24 2.36
N ARG A 37 0.88 -16.69 2.10
CA ARG A 37 1.15 -17.84 1.22
C ARG A 37 0.51 -19.13 1.72
N GLU A 38 0.56 -19.40 3.02
CA GLU A 38 -0.05 -20.57 3.65
C GLU A 38 -1.57 -20.62 3.51
N LEU A 39 -2.21 -19.47 3.22
CA LEU A 39 -3.64 -19.41 2.88
C LEU A 39 -3.94 -19.77 1.41
N GLY A 40 -2.96 -20.24 0.66
CA GLY A 40 -3.12 -20.64 -0.74
C GLY A 40 -2.97 -19.48 -1.74
N CYS A 41 -2.23 -18.46 -1.37
CA CYS A 41 -1.93 -17.32 -2.25
C CYS A 41 -0.50 -17.38 -2.80
N SER A 42 -0.33 -16.97 -4.04
CA SER A 42 0.97 -16.47 -4.49
C SER A 42 1.22 -15.10 -3.84
N VAL A 43 2.39 -14.86 -3.30
CA VAL A 43 2.73 -13.60 -2.63
C VAL A 43 3.82 -12.88 -3.38
N THR A 44 3.63 -11.58 -3.54
CA THR A 44 4.58 -10.67 -4.20
C THR A 44 4.97 -9.55 -3.24
N LEU A 45 6.27 -9.41 -2.93
CA LEU A 45 6.82 -8.34 -2.08
C LEU A 45 7.71 -7.42 -2.90
N PRO A 46 7.24 -6.22 -3.28
CA PRO A 46 8.11 -5.22 -3.92
C PRO A 46 9.05 -4.57 -2.90
N VAL A 47 10.32 -4.41 -3.27
CA VAL A 47 11.29 -3.68 -2.46
C VAL A 47 11.10 -2.18 -2.66
N LEU A 48 10.30 -1.57 -1.79
CA LEU A 48 10.02 -0.13 -1.82
C LEU A 48 11.02 0.66 -0.97
N PHE A 49 11.49 0.08 0.12
CA PHE A 49 12.39 0.71 1.09
C PHE A 49 13.48 -0.24 1.54
N GLY A 50 14.60 0.34 1.94
CA GLY A 50 15.66 -0.31 2.71
C GLY A 50 16.24 -1.58 2.11
N ASP A 51 16.82 -2.38 3.00
CA ASP A 51 17.53 -3.61 2.66
C ASP A 51 16.66 -4.82 3.08
N PRO A 52 16.23 -5.71 2.16
CA PRO A 52 15.40 -6.86 2.48
C PRO A 52 16.05 -7.79 3.51
N GLY A 53 15.24 -8.26 4.48
CA GLY A 53 15.69 -9.16 5.54
C GLY A 53 16.41 -8.48 6.71
N ARG A 54 16.70 -7.19 6.60
CA ARG A 54 17.37 -6.45 7.68
C ARG A 54 16.42 -6.18 8.84
N ALA A 55 16.86 -6.54 10.05
CA ALA A 55 16.14 -6.24 11.27
C ALA A 55 16.05 -4.72 11.52
N PRO A 56 14.92 -4.22 12.06
CA PRO A 56 14.77 -2.81 12.36
C PRO A 56 15.71 -2.37 13.49
N SER A 57 16.28 -1.17 13.35
CA SER A 57 16.99 -0.47 14.42
C SER A 57 16.66 1.02 14.37
N PRO A 58 16.78 1.78 15.47
CA PRO A 58 16.39 3.19 15.49
C PRO A 58 17.05 4.02 14.39
N GLY A 59 18.37 3.89 14.21
CA GLY A 59 19.10 4.60 13.15
C GLY A 59 18.70 4.19 11.75
N TYR A 60 18.43 2.91 11.52
CA TYR A 60 17.98 2.40 10.23
C TYR A 60 16.56 2.88 9.90
N ILE A 61 15.66 2.87 10.88
CA ILE A 61 14.30 3.40 10.72
C ILE A 61 14.35 4.89 10.37
N THR A 62 15.09 5.71 11.13
CA THR A 62 15.21 7.15 10.90
C THR A 62 15.74 7.44 9.50
N LYS A 63 16.81 6.76 9.09
CA LYS A 63 17.37 6.90 7.73
C LYS A 63 16.36 6.54 6.65
N SER A 64 15.63 5.46 6.83
CA SER A 64 14.62 4.98 5.86
C SER A 64 13.43 5.92 5.78
N VAL A 65 12.93 6.44 6.92
CA VAL A 65 11.85 7.44 6.97
C VAL A 65 12.27 8.71 6.22
N THR A 66 13.45 9.26 6.53
CA THR A 66 13.95 10.48 5.87
C THR A 66 14.01 10.28 4.36
N LYS A 67 14.60 9.16 3.91
CA LYS A 67 14.73 8.84 2.49
C LYS A 67 13.35 8.71 1.80
N ALA A 68 12.41 8.01 2.42
CA ALA A 68 11.06 7.84 1.90
C ALA A 68 10.27 9.17 1.86
N CYS A 69 10.41 10.02 2.87
CA CYS A 69 9.70 11.30 2.93
C CYS A 69 10.15 12.29 1.86
N VAL A 70 11.44 12.29 1.49
CA VAL A 70 11.97 13.21 0.47
C VAL A 70 11.86 12.65 -0.95
N ALA A 71 11.65 11.37 -1.12
CA ALA A 71 11.50 10.74 -2.42
C ALA A 71 10.20 11.17 -3.09
N SER A 72 10.31 11.82 -4.24
CA SER A 72 9.16 12.39 -4.99
C SER A 72 8.15 11.33 -5.44
N GLU A 73 8.63 10.10 -5.62
CA GLU A 73 7.80 8.96 -6.05
C GLU A 73 6.74 8.56 -5.03
N PHE A 74 6.95 8.82 -3.73
CA PHE A 74 5.99 8.52 -2.68
C PHE A 74 5.05 9.68 -2.37
N ALA A 75 5.37 10.91 -2.77
CA ALA A 75 4.55 12.10 -2.54
C ALA A 75 4.02 12.20 -1.09
N ALA A 76 4.86 11.91 -0.08
CA ALA A 76 4.50 11.65 1.31
C ALA A 76 3.62 12.74 1.98
N PHE A 77 3.72 13.99 1.53
CA PHE A 77 2.99 15.14 2.08
C PHE A 77 1.78 15.57 1.23
N ALA A 78 1.50 14.88 0.13
CA ALA A 78 0.47 15.28 -0.83
C ALA A 78 -0.90 14.72 -0.46
N ALA A 79 -1.84 15.59 -0.07
CA ALA A 79 -3.19 15.18 0.34
C ALA A 79 -4.14 14.89 -0.83
N LYS A 80 -3.86 15.44 -2.03
CA LYS A 80 -4.73 15.38 -3.22
C LYS A 80 -3.96 14.94 -4.47
N ARG A 81 -2.93 14.13 -4.29
CA ARG A 81 -2.12 13.59 -5.37
C ARG A 81 -1.88 12.11 -5.08
N THR A 82 -2.11 11.27 -6.06
CA THR A 82 -1.68 9.88 -5.99
C THR A 82 -0.16 9.81 -6.13
N ALA A 83 0.48 8.99 -5.31
CA ALA A 83 1.93 8.81 -5.39
C ALA A 83 2.32 8.24 -6.76
N PRO A 84 3.37 8.76 -7.42
CA PRO A 84 3.84 8.23 -8.71
C PRO A 84 4.12 6.73 -8.70
N ILE A 85 4.59 6.19 -7.57
CA ILE A 85 4.84 4.76 -7.40
C ILE A 85 3.55 3.92 -7.57
N SER A 86 2.37 4.51 -7.36
CA SER A 86 1.09 3.79 -7.52
C SER A 86 0.86 3.32 -8.95
N SER A 87 1.35 4.05 -9.96
CA SER A 87 1.27 3.61 -11.36
C SER A 87 2.10 2.36 -11.61
N TRP A 88 3.30 2.29 -11.02
CA TRP A 88 4.15 1.11 -11.07
C TRP A 88 3.52 -0.09 -10.33
N LEU A 89 2.92 0.15 -9.15
CA LEU A 89 2.24 -0.88 -8.37
C LEU A 89 0.99 -1.41 -9.10
N ARG A 90 0.26 -0.56 -9.82
CA ARG A 90 -0.87 -0.98 -10.70
C ARG A 90 -0.37 -1.89 -11.83
N ALA A 91 0.70 -1.49 -12.52
CA ALA A 91 1.30 -2.32 -13.55
C ALA A 91 1.81 -3.67 -12.99
N LEU A 92 2.39 -3.66 -11.78
CA LEU A 92 2.76 -4.88 -11.09
C LEU A 92 1.53 -5.77 -10.82
N ALA A 93 0.42 -5.19 -10.35
CA ALA A 93 -0.80 -5.95 -10.07
C ALA A 93 -1.37 -6.60 -11.34
N ALA A 94 -1.43 -5.86 -12.45
CA ALA A 94 -1.87 -6.40 -13.73
C ALA A 94 -0.97 -7.56 -14.20
N ALA A 95 0.35 -7.40 -14.12
CA ALA A 95 1.30 -8.44 -14.49
C ALA A 95 1.22 -9.69 -13.57
N GLU A 96 1.00 -9.48 -12.28
CA GLU A 96 0.84 -10.59 -11.34
C GLU A 96 -0.51 -11.32 -11.52
N HIS A 97 -1.57 -10.59 -11.91
CA HIS A 97 -2.84 -11.21 -12.27
C HIS A 97 -2.71 -12.06 -13.54
N GLU A 98 -2.05 -11.55 -14.56
CA GLU A 98 -1.77 -12.31 -15.78
C GLU A 98 -0.96 -13.57 -15.50
N ARG A 99 0.04 -13.48 -14.61
CA ARG A 99 0.90 -14.61 -14.23
C ARG A 99 0.18 -15.67 -13.39
N CYS A 100 -0.67 -15.26 -12.46
CA CYS A 100 -1.28 -16.14 -11.45
C CYS A 100 -2.71 -16.56 -11.80
N GLY A 101 -3.41 -15.77 -12.60
CA GLY A 101 -4.84 -15.96 -12.84
C GLY A 101 -5.71 -15.72 -11.61
N GLY A 102 -6.86 -16.41 -11.55
CA GLY A 102 -7.80 -16.33 -10.45
C GLY A 102 -8.71 -15.10 -10.51
N PRO A 103 -9.41 -14.77 -9.40
CA PRO A 103 -10.43 -13.71 -9.38
C PRO A 103 -9.84 -12.30 -9.41
N GLY A 104 -8.54 -12.16 -9.20
CA GLY A 104 -7.82 -10.89 -9.13
C GLY A 104 -6.70 -10.92 -8.11
N VAL A 105 -6.18 -9.74 -7.80
CA VAL A 105 -5.02 -9.52 -6.93
C VAL A 105 -5.44 -8.89 -5.61
N GLY A 106 -4.97 -9.43 -4.49
CA GLY A 106 -5.00 -8.76 -3.20
C GLY A 106 -3.86 -7.73 -3.10
N ALA A 107 -4.10 -6.63 -2.40
CA ALA A 107 -3.08 -5.62 -2.15
C ALA A 107 -3.09 -5.21 -0.67
N VAL A 108 -2.08 -5.61 0.08
CA VAL A 108 -1.92 -5.23 1.49
C VAL A 108 -0.88 -4.13 1.59
N GLY A 109 -1.28 -2.97 2.09
CA GLY A 109 -0.37 -1.86 2.41
C GLY A 109 -0.33 -1.60 3.91
N MET A 110 0.86 -1.37 4.46
CA MET A 110 1.10 -1.21 5.88
C MET A 110 1.70 0.17 6.16
N CYS A 111 1.16 0.88 7.15
CA CYS A 111 1.65 2.19 7.59
C CYS A 111 1.86 3.16 6.43
N PHE A 112 3.09 3.46 6.05
CA PHE A 112 3.45 4.34 4.94
C PHE A 112 2.86 3.90 3.59
N THR A 113 2.79 2.61 3.33
CA THR A 113 2.26 2.04 2.09
C THR A 113 0.74 1.78 2.12
N GLY A 114 0.11 1.96 3.28
CA GLY A 114 -1.33 1.68 3.44
C GLY A 114 -2.21 2.43 2.43
N GLY A 115 -1.90 3.71 2.16
CA GLY A 115 -2.62 4.49 1.15
C GLY A 115 -2.39 4.02 -0.29
N PHE A 116 -1.28 3.33 -0.57
CA PHE A 116 -0.99 2.82 -1.92
C PHE A 116 -1.94 1.68 -2.29
N ALA A 117 -2.32 0.82 -1.33
CA ALA A 117 -3.30 -0.24 -1.57
C ALA A 117 -4.64 0.33 -2.07
N LEU A 118 -5.10 1.45 -1.50
CA LEU A 118 -6.28 2.16 -1.99
C LEU A 118 -6.05 2.74 -3.40
N GLY A 119 -4.88 3.34 -3.63
CA GLY A 119 -4.50 3.86 -4.95
C GLY A 119 -4.40 2.77 -6.03
N MET A 120 -4.00 1.57 -5.65
CA MET A 120 -3.94 0.42 -6.56
C MET A 120 -5.31 -0.05 -7.02
N MET A 121 -6.36 0.17 -6.23
CA MET A 121 -7.74 -0.23 -6.55
C MET A 121 -8.29 0.41 -7.85
N VAL A 122 -7.62 1.39 -8.43
CA VAL A 122 -7.94 1.92 -9.76
C VAL A 122 -7.67 0.88 -10.86
N GLU A 123 -6.71 -0.02 -10.63
CA GLU A 123 -6.42 -1.15 -11.52
C GLU A 123 -7.48 -2.24 -11.32
N GLU A 124 -8.07 -2.70 -12.43
CA GLU A 124 -9.21 -3.63 -12.41
C GLU A 124 -8.87 -4.98 -11.79
N SER A 125 -7.66 -5.44 -11.96
CA SER A 125 -7.17 -6.69 -11.37
C SER A 125 -7.10 -6.65 -9.84
N VAL A 126 -7.07 -5.46 -9.21
CA VAL A 126 -7.02 -5.35 -7.75
C VAL A 126 -8.43 -5.44 -7.16
N VAL A 127 -8.75 -6.56 -6.53
CA VAL A 127 -10.10 -6.87 -6.02
C VAL A 127 -10.19 -6.91 -4.49
N ALA A 128 -9.07 -6.97 -3.78
CA ALA A 128 -9.02 -7.05 -2.32
C ALA A 128 -7.97 -6.09 -1.73
N PRO A 129 -8.22 -4.78 -1.75
CA PRO A 129 -7.33 -3.80 -1.12
C PRO A 129 -7.48 -3.80 0.41
N VAL A 130 -6.35 -3.93 1.11
CA VAL A 130 -6.25 -3.92 2.58
C VAL A 130 -5.30 -2.81 3.03
N LEU A 131 -5.81 -1.92 3.85
CA LEU A 131 -5.08 -0.78 4.42
C LEU A 131 -4.83 -1.03 5.91
N SER A 132 -3.64 -1.46 6.26
CA SER A 132 -3.23 -1.59 7.66
C SER A 132 -2.59 -0.28 8.12
N GLN A 133 -3.17 0.39 9.10
CA GLN A 133 -2.77 1.68 9.67
C GLN A 133 -2.19 2.70 8.65
N PRO A 134 -2.94 3.14 7.63
CA PRO A 134 -2.42 4.00 6.56
C PRO A 134 -2.00 5.37 7.08
N SER A 135 -0.69 5.67 7.09
CA SER A 135 -0.15 6.91 7.66
C SER A 135 -0.06 8.08 6.68
N LEU A 136 -0.04 7.85 5.37
CA LEU A 136 0.02 8.91 4.37
C LEU A 136 -1.36 9.54 4.06
N PRO A 137 -1.41 10.82 3.71
CA PRO A 137 -0.32 11.78 3.66
C PRO A 137 0.11 12.24 5.05
N LEU A 138 1.42 12.47 5.21
CA LEU A 138 1.99 13.02 6.45
C LEU A 138 1.66 14.50 6.61
N GLY A 139 1.68 14.97 7.87
CA GLY A 139 1.60 16.39 8.22
C GLY A 139 0.35 16.77 9.00
N PHE A 140 0.30 18.05 9.34
CA PHE A 140 -0.69 18.63 10.26
C PHE A 140 -1.86 19.28 9.51
N GLY A 141 -2.94 19.54 10.26
CA GLY A 141 -4.13 20.24 9.80
C GLY A 141 -5.21 19.32 9.23
N ARG A 142 -6.45 19.83 9.23
CA ARG A 142 -7.66 19.06 8.89
C ARG A 142 -7.61 18.40 7.51
N LYS A 143 -7.08 19.10 6.50
CA LYS A 143 -7.03 18.61 5.11
C LYS A 143 -6.12 17.38 4.97
N ARG A 144 -4.92 17.40 5.56
CA ARG A 144 -3.98 16.28 5.51
C ARG A 144 -4.44 15.10 6.38
N ARG A 145 -4.99 15.39 7.55
CA ARG A 145 -5.53 14.36 8.45
C ARG A 145 -6.73 13.59 7.87
N ALA A 146 -7.49 14.20 6.96
CA ALA A 146 -8.57 13.55 6.21
C ALA A 146 -8.15 13.09 4.81
N GLY A 147 -6.93 13.36 4.39
CA GLY A 147 -6.43 13.00 3.06
C GLY A 147 -6.33 11.49 2.87
N LEU A 148 -6.65 11.04 1.66
CA LEU A 148 -6.60 9.61 1.27
C LEU A 148 -5.40 9.30 0.37
N HIS A 149 -4.51 10.27 0.13
CA HIS A 149 -3.36 10.13 -0.76
C HIS A 149 -3.75 9.75 -2.20
N LEU A 150 -4.88 10.25 -2.65
CA LEU A 150 -5.44 10.06 -3.99
C LEU A 150 -5.59 11.39 -4.72
N SER A 151 -5.37 11.39 -6.01
CA SER A 151 -5.79 12.49 -6.90
C SER A 151 -7.32 12.56 -6.95
N PRO A 152 -7.92 13.70 -7.33
CA PRO A 152 -9.36 13.79 -7.52
C PRO A 152 -9.89 12.73 -8.53
N GLN A 153 -9.16 12.48 -9.60
CA GLN A 153 -9.50 11.49 -10.62
C GLN A 153 -9.47 10.06 -10.04
N ASP A 154 -8.39 9.68 -9.37
CA ASP A 154 -8.29 8.36 -8.77
C ASP A 154 -9.33 8.15 -7.67
N ARG A 155 -9.69 9.21 -6.94
CA ARG A 155 -10.76 9.14 -5.95
C ARG A 155 -12.11 8.78 -6.58
N LEU A 156 -12.44 9.34 -7.75
CA LEU A 156 -13.65 8.99 -8.49
C LEU A 156 -13.60 7.54 -8.97
N ALA A 157 -12.45 7.10 -9.50
CA ALA A 157 -12.28 5.72 -9.93
C ALA A 157 -12.40 4.72 -8.77
N VAL A 158 -11.76 4.99 -7.62
CA VAL A 158 -11.88 4.17 -6.41
C VAL A 158 -13.34 4.11 -5.93
N LYS A 159 -14.04 5.26 -5.95
CA LYS A 159 -15.46 5.29 -5.59
C LYS A 159 -16.29 4.41 -6.52
N ALA A 160 -16.12 4.54 -7.83
CA ALA A 160 -16.84 3.73 -8.81
C ALA A 160 -16.61 2.22 -8.60
N ARG A 161 -15.36 1.83 -8.28
CA ARG A 161 -15.02 0.44 -7.94
C ARG A 161 -15.69 -0.04 -6.65
N ALA A 162 -15.74 0.82 -5.62
CA ALA A 162 -16.43 0.51 -4.36
C ALA A 162 -17.95 0.38 -4.57
N ASP A 163 -18.55 1.29 -5.34
CA ASP A 163 -19.97 1.22 -5.72
C ASP A 163 -20.28 -0.05 -6.55
N ALA A 164 -19.33 -0.55 -7.31
CA ALA A 164 -19.42 -1.82 -8.06
C ALA A 164 -19.17 -3.06 -7.19
N GLY A 165 -18.97 -2.92 -5.87
CA GLY A 165 -18.88 -4.02 -4.92
C GLY A 165 -17.47 -4.45 -4.51
N VAL A 166 -16.41 -3.76 -4.95
CA VAL A 166 -15.05 -4.06 -4.47
C VAL A 166 -14.92 -3.62 -3.00
N CYS A 167 -14.76 -4.61 -2.12
CA CYS A 167 -14.68 -4.37 -0.68
C CYS A 167 -13.28 -3.88 -0.28
N VAL A 168 -13.22 -2.76 0.45
CA VAL A 168 -12.00 -2.22 1.02
C VAL A 168 -11.93 -2.54 2.51
N MET A 169 -10.91 -3.28 2.92
CA MET A 169 -10.63 -3.48 4.35
C MET A 169 -9.65 -2.42 4.84
N ALA A 170 -9.96 -1.77 5.96
CA ALA A 170 -9.06 -0.81 6.58
C ALA A 170 -9.05 -0.96 8.10
N ALA A 171 -7.87 -1.01 8.69
CA ALA A 171 -7.67 -1.13 10.13
C ALA A 171 -6.72 -0.05 10.67
N ARG A 172 -6.89 0.33 11.94
CA ARG A 172 -5.99 1.21 12.69
C ARG A 172 -6.01 0.86 14.16
N PHE A 173 -4.97 1.21 14.87
CA PHE A 173 -5.00 1.20 16.34
C PHE A 173 -5.83 2.37 16.87
N THR A 174 -6.53 2.19 18.00
CA THR A 174 -7.46 3.19 18.55
C THR A 174 -6.76 4.52 18.81
N ASP A 175 -5.57 4.47 19.40
CA ASP A 175 -4.81 5.65 19.85
C ASP A 175 -3.60 5.96 18.94
N ASP A 176 -3.64 5.54 17.68
CA ASP A 176 -2.56 5.78 16.72
C ASP A 176 -2.45 7.28 16.36
N PRO A 177 -1.38 7.97 16.76
CA PRO A 177 -1.20 9.39 16.50
C PRO A 177 -0.93 9.70 15.02
N LEU A 178 -0.38 8.74 14.26
CA LEU A 178 -0.04 8.88 12.85
C LEU A 178 -1.20 8.59 11.92
N VAL A 179 -2.21 7.83 12.41
CA VAL A 179 -3.37 7.41 11.62
C VAL A 179 -4.66 7.99 12.20
N PRO A 180 -4.99 9.23 11.85
CA PRO A 180 -6.13 9.93 12.47
C PRO A 180 -7.46 9.32 12.04
N LYS A 181 -8.41 9.21 13.00
CA LYS A 181 -9.79 8.76 12.75
C LYS A 181 -10.45 9.46 11.56
N ARG A 182 -10.17 10.74 11.36
CA ARG A 182 -10.72 11.53 10.23
C ARG A 182 -10.38 10.96 8.85
N ARG A 183 -9.27 10.22 8.70
CA ARG A 183 -8.94 9.53 7.46
C ARG A 183 -9.91 8.39 7.18
N PHE A 184 -10.28 7.65 8.21
CA PHE A 184 -11.30 6.59 8.12
C PHE A 184 -12.69 7.15 7.87
N ASP A 185 -13.04 8.28 8.51
CA ASP A 185 -14.30 8.98 8.24
C ASP A 185 -14.37 9.48 6.77
N ALA A 186 -13.23 9.82 6.18
CA ALA A 186 -13.14 10.20 4.76
C ALA A 186 -13.22 8.99 3.81
N MET A 187 -12.67 7.83 4.19
CA MET A 187 -12.81 6.58 3.43
C MET A 187 -14.26 6.08 3.40
N LYS A 188 -14.96 6.17 4.53
CA LYS A 188 -16.40 5.79 4.60
C LYS A 188 -17.33 6.65 3.73
N LYS A 189 -16.82 7.75 3.20
CA LYS A 189 -17.55 8.69 2.32
C LYS A 189 -17.13 8.57 0.85
N LEU A 190 -16.30 7.58 0.54
CA LEU A 190 -16.02 7.19 -0.83
C LEU A 190 -17.20 6.42 -1.40
#